data_edc41ebb96632017af6bdb87c4cc849a
#
_entry.id   edc41ebb96632017af6bdb87c4cc849a
#
_cell.length_a   1.000
_cell.length_b   1.000
_cell.length_c   1.000
_cell.angle_alpha   90.00
_cell.angle_beta   90.00
_cell.angle_gamma   90.00
#
_symmetry.space_group_name_H-M   'P 1'
#
loop_
_entity.id
_entity.type
_entity.pdbx_description
1 polymer ?
#
loop_
_entity_poly.entity_id
_entity_poly.type
_entity_poly.pdbx_seq_one_letter_code
_entity_poly.pdbx_strand_id
1 'polypeptide(L)'
;MYNHTNKKMTKSVREALDHIIDRQGIADHIYQGYAKPATSPFNDKIPYIKEPKLTKQNIEQAKALLAKDGYTKEHPLKIKLITYDGRPELSKIAQVLQSDAKKANIEIDIKSVDDIEGYLKDRSAWDATMYSFGTIPRGDTGYFFNQAYKKDGAINKGDYNNSNVDDLINQLNHTVDIKERHNISNDIIKLSSRDVPNSYIAYNDQIVAANSKVKNYKVTPEGIYLIDYRTTIER
;
A
#
# COMPACT_ATOMS: atom_id res chain seq x y z
N MET A 1 -2.35 0.15 -5.10
CA MET A 1 -1.52 0.98 -6.00
C MET A 1 -2.39 1.44 -7.16
N TYR A 2 -2.28 2.68 -7.58
CA TYR A 2 -3.07 3.28 -8.66
C TYR A 2 -2.24 3.47 -9.91
N ASN A 3 -2.89 3.33 -11.08
CA ASN A 3 -2.26 3.60 -12.37
C ASN A 3 -2.46 5.08 -12.75
N HIS A 4 -1.43 5.89 -12.57
CA HIS A 4 -1.47 7.34 -12.82
C HIS A 4 -1.44 7.71 -14.30
N THR A 5 -1.14 6.77 -15.19
CA THR A 5 -1.18 7.00 -16.65
C THR A 5 -2.60 6.98 -17.18
N ASN A 6 -3.55 6.39 -16.45
CA ASN A 6 -4.94 6.34 -16.86
C ASN A 6 -5.66 7.64 -16.47
N LYS A 7 -6.18 8.35 -17.49
CA LYS A 7 -6.85 9.65 -17.33
C LYS A 7 -8.03 9.63 -16.35
N LYS A 8 -8.74 8.50 -16.22
CA LYS A 8 -9.86 8.38 -15.26
C LYS A 8 -9.40 8.31 -13.82
N MET A 9 -8.13 7.97 -13.56
CA MET A 9 -7.56 7.89 -12.21
C MET A 9 -7.13 9.27 -11.70
N THR A 10 -8.03 10.24 -11.80
CA THR A 10 -7.84 11.59 -11.26
C THR A 10 -7.55 11.56 -9.77
N LYS A 11 -7.09 12.66 -9.20
CA LYS A 11 -6.88 12.75 -7.75
C LYS A 11 -8.19 12.53 -6.99
N SER A 12 -9.32 13.11 -7.44
CA SER A 12 -10.64 12.91 -6.84
C SER A 12 -11.06 11.45 -6.82
N VAL A 13 -10.80 10.72 -7.91
CA VAL A 13 -11.08 9.28 -8.00
C VAL A 13 -10.21 8.49 -7.02
N ARG A 14 -8.91 8.78 -6.91
CA ARG A 14 -8.03 8.09 -5.96
C ARG A 14 -8.41 8.37 -4.50
N GLU A 15 -8.76 9.63 -4.18
CA GLU A 15 -9.30 10.00 -2.86
C GLU A 15 -10.62 9.28 -2.58
N ALA A 16 -11.52 9.17 -3.55
CA ALA A 16 -12.77 8.43 -3.41
C ALA A 16 -12.53 6.94 -3.14
N LEU A 17 -11.60 6.32 -3.89
CA LEU A 17 -11.18 4.94 -3.67
C LEU A 17 -10.52 4.75 -2.30
N ASP A 18 -9.81 5.73 -1.77
CA ASP A 18 -9.26 5.69 -0.40
C ASP A 18 -10.36 5.75 0.67
N HIS A 19 -11.42 6.52 0.42
CA HIS A 19 -12.56 6.66 1.33
C HIS A 19 -13.53 5.47 1.35
N ILE A 20 -13.50 4.56 0.38
CA ILE A 20 -14.34 3.36 0.45
C ILE A 20 -13.73 2.25 1.32
N ILE A 21 -12.47 2.37 1.75
CA ILE A 21 -11.74 1.32 2.44
C ILE A 21 -12.11 1.29 3.93
N ASP A 22 -12.75 0.21 4.37
CA ASP A 22 -12.90 -0.11 5.81
C ASP A 22 -11.62 -0.82 6.31
N ARG A 23 -10.61 -0.03 6.65
CA ARG A 23 -9.31 -0.54 7.09
C ARG A 23 -9.41 -1.33 8.39
N GLN A 24 -10.27 -0.90 9.31
CA GLN A 24 -10.46 -1.59 10.58
C GLN A 24 -11.14 -2.93 10.36
N GLY A 25 -12.25 -2.95 9.59
CA GLY A 25 -12.94 -4.20 9.28
C GLY A 25 -12.04 -5.21 8.53
N ILE A 26 -11.17 -4.73 7.65
CA ILE A 26 -10.17 -5.58 6.98
C ILE A 26 -9.16 -6.16 7.99
N ALA A 27 -8.62 -5.34 8.91
CA ALA A 27 -7.69 -5.80 9.93
C ALA A 27 -8.34 -6.84 10.86
N ASP A 28 -9.58 -6.61 11.28
CA ASP A 28 -10.28 -7.48 12.22
C ASP A 28 -10.76 -8.80 11.58
N HIS A 29 -11.29 -8.74 10.35
CA HIS A 29 -11.98 -9.88 9.75
C HIS A 29 -11.15 -10.63 8.69
N ILE A 30 -10.36 -9.94 7.89
CA ILE A 30 -9.50 -10.62 6.89
C ILE A 30 -8.20 -11.10 7.54
N TYR A 31 -7.59 -10.25 8.36
CA TYR A 31 -6.36 -10.59 9.07
C TYR A 31 -6.59 -11.14 10.48
N GLN A 32 -7.86 -11.32 10.92
CA GLN A 32 -8.22 -11.90 12.21
C GLN A 32 -7.55 -11.19 13.41
N GLY A 33 -7.35 -9.87 13.32
CA GLY A 33 -6.67 -9.05 14.32
C GLY A 33 -5.12 -9.07 14.21
N TYR A 34 -4.55 -9.82 13.27
CA TYR A 34 -3.10 -9.85 13.02
C TYR A 34 -2.66 -8.78 12.00
N ALA A 35 -3.28 -7.62 12.05
CA ALA A 35 -2.91 -6.44 11.29
C ALA A 35 -3.41 -5.18 11.99
N LYS A 36 -2.81 -4.04 11.64
CA LYS A 36 -3.28 -2.70 12.00
C LYS A 36 -3.69 -1.93 10.75
N PRO A 37 -4.71 -1.04 10.81
CA PRO A 37 -5.00 -0.09 9.75
C PRO A 37 -3.76 0.71 9.34
N ALA A 38 -3.50 0.83 8.04
CA ALA A 38 -2.34 1.55 7.54
C ALA A 38 -2.70 2.95 7.05
N THR A 39 -1.81 3.91 7.31
CA THR A 39 -1.93 5.32 6.93
C THR A 39 -0.86 5.77 5.95
N SER A 40 0.25 5.03 5.89
CA SER A 40 1.45 5.36 5.13
C SER A 40 2.20 4.07 4.79
N PRO A 41 3.33 4.12 4.04
CA PRO A 41 4.13 2.93 3.81
C PRO A 41 4.83 2.39 5.07
N PHE A 42 4.85 3.14 6.17
CA PHE A 42 5.58 2.79 7.39
C PHE A 42 4.64 2.79 8.59
N ASN A 43 4.82 1.82 9.48
CA ASN A 43 4.06 1.68 10.72
C ASN A 43 4.71 2.42 11.91
N ASP A 44 4.04 2.39 13.04
CA ASP A 44 4.43 3.01 14.32
C ASP A 44 5.74 2.45 14.93
N LYS A 45 6.29 1.36 14.36
CA LYS A 45 7.59 0.80 14.76
C LYS A 45 8.78 1.58 14.22
N ILE A 46 8.53 2.53 13.31
CA ILE A 46 9.54 3.47 12.82
C ILE A 46 9.41 4.79 13.60
N PRO A 47 10.19 4.99 14.68
CA PRO A 47 9.89 5.98 15.71
C PRO A 47 10.01 7.44 15.25
N TYR A 48 10.65 7.68 14.10
CA TYR A 48 10.82 9.02 13.55
C TYR A 48 9.79 9.38 12.48
N ILE A 49 8.95 8.46 12.07
CA ILE A 49 7.91 8.72 11.09
C ILE A 49 6.68 9.31 11.78
N LYS A 50 6.23 10.45 11.29
CA LYS A 50 4.97 11.07 11.69
C LYS A 50 3.86 10.51 10.80
N GLU A 51 3.08 9.61 11.35
CA GLU A 51 2.00 8.99 10.60
C GLU A 51 0.95 10.03 10.17
N PRO A 52 0.52 10.01 8.90
CA PRO A 52 -0.64 10.75 8.46
C PRO A 52 -1.90 10.32 9.21
N LYS A 53 -2.88 11.21 9.29
CA LYS A 53 -4.18 10.86 9.88
C LYS A 53 -4.84 9.74 9.07
N LEU A 54 -5.36 8.73 9.77
CA LEU A 54 -6.08 7.62 9.15
C LEU A 54 -7.33 8.13 8.41
N THR A 55 -7.41 7.86 7.12
CA THR A 55 -8.64 8.04 6.35
C THR A 55 -9.65 6.97 6.79
N LYS A 56 -10.71 7.40 7.44
CA LYS A 56 -11.84 6.53 7.81
C LYS A 56 -12.73 6.30 6.60
N GLN A 57 -13.36 5.12 6.54
CA GLN A 57 -14.39 4.85 5.54
C GLN A 57 -15.47 5.94 5.58
N ASN A 58 -15.76 6.51 4.42
CA ASN A 58 -16.82 7.51 4.25
C ASN A 58 -17.39 7.44 2.83
N ILE A 59 -18.45 6.66 2.68
CA ILE A 59 -19.09 6.41 1.38
C ILE A 59 -19.68 7.70 0.78
N GLU A 60 -20.25 8.58 1.60
CA GLU A 60 -20.84 9.83 1.12
C GLU A 60 -19.76 10.80 0.62
N GLN A 61 -18.61 10.84 1.30
CA GLN A 61 -17.46 11.62 0.85
C GLN A 61 -16.94 11.07 -0.49
N ALA A 62 -16.86 9.75 -0.64
CA ALA A 62 -16.47 9.11 -1.90
C ALA A 62 -17.40 9.50 -3.05
N LYS A 63 -18.73 9.44 -2.85
CA LYS A 63 -19.70 9.88 -3.83
C LYS A 63 -19.53 11.37 -4.22
N ALA A 64 -19.33 12.24 -3.22
CA ALA A 64 -19.14 13.67 -3.44
C ALA A 64 -17.86 13.97 -4.26
N LEU A 65 -16.80 13.21 -4.05
CA LEU A 65 -15.57 13.32 -4.84
C LEU A 65 -15.79 12.85 -6.28
N LEU A 66 -16.46 11.72 -6.47
CA LEU A 66 -16.74 11.15 -7.79
C LEU A 66 -17.67 12.01 -8.63
N ALA A 67 -18.64 12.66 -7.98
CA ALA A 67 -19.57 13.57 -8.66
C ALA A 67 -18.86 14.75 -9.33
N LYS A 68 -17.69 15.20 -8.79
CA LYS A 68 -16.88 16.27 -9.42
C LYS A 68 -16.33 15.85 -10.79
N ASP A 69 -16.13 14.55 -10.99
CA ASP A 69 -15.63 13.97 -12.23
C ASP A 69 -16.78 13.37 -13.09
N GLY A 70 -18.04 13.64 -12.71
CA GLY A 70 -19.24 13.24 -13.47
C GLY A 70 -19.71 11.81 -13.22
N TYR A 71 -19.15 11.11 -12.22
CA TYR A 71 -19.60 9.75 -11.87
C TYR A 71 -20.80 9.79 -10.92
N THR A 72 -21.88 9.13 -11.30
CA THR A 72 -23.16 9.05 -10.58
C THR A 72 -23.65 7.62 -10.51
N LYS A 73 -24.84 7.41 -9.94
CA LYS A 73 -25.47 6.08 -9.93
C LYS A 73 -25.81 5.61 -11.35
N GLU A 74 -26.20 6.54 -12.23
CA GLU A 74 -26.56 6.30 -13.63
C GLU A 74 -25.31 6.11 -14.51
N HIS A 75 -24.19 6.70 -14.10
CA HIS A 75 -22.90 6.66 -14.78
C HIS A 75 -21.79 6.27 -13.80
N PRO A 76 -21.75 4.99 -13.35
CA PRO A 76 -20.79 4.56 -12.34
C PRO A 76 -19.35 4.54 -12.86
N LEU A 77 -18.40 4.79 -11.95
CA LEU A 77 -16.99 4.62 -12.24
C LEU A 77 -16.66 3.12 -12.38
N LYS A 78 -16.03 2.73 -13.50
CA LYS A 78 -15.60 1.35 -13.74
C LYS A 78 -14.09 1.21 -13.52
N ILE A 79 -13.68 0.30 -12.63
CA ILE A 79 -12.29 0.08 -12.23
C ILE A 79 -11.90 -1.38 -12.50
N LYS A 80 -10.80 -1.57 -13.22
CA LYS A 80 -10.13 -2.87 -13.36
C LYS A 80 -9.12 -3.01 -12.22
N LEU A 81 -9.44 -3.85 -11.23
CA LEU A 81 -8.59 -4.12 -10.07
C LEU A 81 -7.88 -5.46 -10.25
N ILE A 82 -6.55 -5.42 -10.24
CA ILE A 82 -5.73 -6.62 -10.38
C ILE A 82 -5.33 -7.14 -8.99
N THR A 83 -5.39 -8.45 -8.83
CA THR A 83 -4.86 -9.21 -7.70
C THR A 83 -4.03 -10.39 -8.22
N TYR A 84 -3.39 -11.15 -7.32
CA TYR A 84 -2.55 -12.29 -7.71
C TYR A 84 -2.60 -13.40 -6.65
N ASP A 85 -2.36 -14.64 -7.10
CA ASP A 85 -2.65 -15.83 -6.30
C ASP A 85 -1.62 -16.09 -5.18
N GLY A 86 -0.42 -15.52 -5.29
CA GLY A 86 0.63 -15.65 -4.28
C GLY A 86 0.31 -15.03 -2.91
N ARG A 87 -0.81 -14.30 -2.79
CA ARG A 87 -1.28 -13.62 -1.58
C ARG A 87 -2.81 -13.72 -1.47
N PRO A 88 -3.35 -14.82 -0.93
CA PRO A 88 -4.80 -15.07 -0.89
C PRO A 88 -5.60 -14.00 -0.16
N GLU A 89 -5.00 -13.35 0.85
CA GLU A 89 -5.62 -12.25 1.59
C GLU A 89 -5.95 -11.06 0.68
N LEU A 90 -5.12 -10.79 -0.35
CA LEU A 90 -5.36 -9.67 -1.27
C LEU A 90 -6.61 -9.87 -2.11
N SER A 91 -6.88 -11.10 -2.55
CA SER A 91 -8.11 -11.43 -3.27
C SER A 91 -9.36 -11.27 -2.39
N LYS A 92 -9.29 -11.64 -1.11
CA LYS A 92 -10.36 -11.41 -0.14
C LYS A 92 -10.61 -9.90 0.09
N ILE A 93 -9.54 -9.13 0.26
CA ILE A 93 -9.64 -7.67 0.41
C ILE A 93 -10.25 -7.05 -0.85
N ALA A 94 -9.84 -7.48 -2.05
CA ALA A 94 -10.41 -6.99 -3.30
C ALA A 94 -11.94 -7.21 -3.38
N GLN A 95 -12.45 -8.36 -2.90
CA GLN A 95 -13.88 -8.64 -2.84
C GLN A 95 -14.61 -7.73 -1.84
N VAL A 96 -14.01 -7.44 -0.68
CA VAL A 96 -14.56 -6.46 0.28
C VAL A 96 -14.62 -5.08 -0.36
N LEU A 97 -13.53 -4.64 -1.00
CA LEU A 97 -13.50 -3.35 -1.70
C LEU A 97 -14.54 -3.29 -2.83
N GLN A 98 -14.74 -4.37 -3.58
CA GLN A 98 -15.78 -4.44 -4.62
C GLN A 98 -17.18 -4.25 -4.03
N SER A 99 -17.46 -4.86 -2.87
CA SER A 99 -18.73 -4.72 -2.17
C SER A 99 -18.97 -3.30 -1.69
N ASP A 100 -17.96 -2.67 -1.07
CA ASP A 100 -18.06 -1.31 -0.56
C ASP A 100 -18.10 -0.26 -1.68
N ALA A 101 -17.35 -0.49 -2.76
CA ALA A 101 -17.34 0.34 -3.95
C ALA A 101 -18.72 0.55 -4.56
N LYS A 102 -19.54 -0.50 -4.61
CA LYS A 102 -20.93 -0.44 -5.13
C LYS A 102 -21.77 0.60 -4.38
N LYS A 103 -21.55 0.77 -3.07
CA LYS A 103 -22.24 1.76 -2.26
C LYS A 103 -21.88 3.21 -2.65
N ALA A 104 -20.72 3.40 -3.31
CA ALA A 104 -20.20 4.69 -3.74
C ALA A 104 -20.30 4.92 -5.26
N ASN A 105 -21.16 4.18 -5.98
CA ASN A 105 -21.29 4.24 -7.44
C ASN A 105 -19.99 3.85 -8.18
N ILE A 106 -19.26 2.86 -7.66
CA ILE A 106 -18.07 2.31 -8.29
C ILE A 106 -18.32 0.84 -8.61
N GLU A 107 -18.06 0.43 -9.83
CA GLU A 107 -18.05 -0.95 -10.28
C GLU A 107 -16.60 -1.42 -10.39
N ILE A 108 -16.21 -2.38 -9.55
CA ILE A 108 -14.87 -2.97 -9.60
C ILE A 108 -14.96 -4.31 -10.31
N ASP A 109 -14.19 -4.46 -11.39
CA ASP A 109 -13.91 -5.73 -12.06
C ASP A 109 -12.58 -6.27 -11.54
N ILE A 110 -12.64 -7.43 -10.84
CA ILE A 110 -11.46 -8.05 -10.22
C ILE A 110 -10.91 -9.11 -11.16
N LYS A 111 -9.62 -9.02 -11.47
CA LYS A 111 -8.88 -10.05 -12.19
C LYS A 111 -7.70 -10.53 -11.35
N SER A 112 -7.62 -11.86 -11.10
CA SER A 112 -6.43 -12.50 -10.56
C SER A 112 -5.49 -12.90 -11.69
N VAL A 113 -4.18 -12.75 -11.46
CA VAL A 113 -3.12 -13.10 -12.41
C VAL A 113 -2.01 -13.88 -11.69
N ASP A 114 -1.33 -14.76 -12.39
CA ASP A 114 -0.21 -15.53 -11.84
C ASP A 114 1.08 -14.67 -11.80
N ASP A 115 1.38 -13.97 -12.89
CA ASP A 115 2.52 -13.05 -13.02
C ASP A 115 2.06 -11.59 -12.95
N ILE A 116 2.03 -11.05 -11.73
CA ILE A 116 1.67 -9.65 -11.49
C ILE A 116 2.68 -8.69 -12.11
N GLU A 117 3.97 -9.00 -12.04
CA GLU A 117 5.04 -8.13 -12.54
C GLU A 117 5.00 -8.01 -14.07
N GLY A 118 4.76 -9.10 -14.76
CA GLY A 118 4.56 -9.11 -16.21
C GLY A 118 3.29 -8.39 -16.63
N TYR A 119 2.18 -8.66 -15.91
CA TYR A 119 0.88 -8.07 -16.25
C TYR A 119 0.84 -6.55 -16.10
N LEU A 120 1.44 -6.00 -15.05
CA LEU A 120 1.44 -4.56 -14.81
C LEU A 120 2.29 -3.75 -15.80
N LYS A 121 3.06 -4.38 -16.68
CA LYS A 121 3.80 -3.69 -17.76
C LYS A 121 2.86 -3.08 -18.80
N ASP A 122 1.71 -3.74 -19.07
CA ASP A 122 0.69 -3.17 -19.94
C ASP A 122 -0.19 -2.18 -19.16
N ARG A 123 0.16 -0.91 -19.22
CA ARG A 123 -0.54 0.18 -18.53
C ARG A 123 -2.00 0.36 -18.99
N SER A 124 -2.40 -0.16 -20.13
CA SER A 124 -3.77 -0.08 -20.63
C SER A 124 -4.69 -1.15 -20.02
N ALA A 125 -4.10 -2.21 -19.44
CA ALA A 125 -4.82 -3.39 -18.97
C ALA A 125 -5.47 -3.22 -17.59
N TRP A 126 -5.06 -2.22 -16.79
CA TRP A 126 -5.47 -2.08 -15.40
C TRP A 126 -5.61 -0.63 -14.93
N ASP A 127 -6.37 -0.41 -13.85
CA ASP A 127 -6.59 0.89 -13.22
C ASP A 127 -5.99 0.95 -11.82
N ALA A 128 -6.11 -0.13 -11.08
CA ALA A 128 -5.54 -0.30 -9.74
C ALA A 128 -5.07 -1.74 -9.55
N THR A 129 -4.14 -1.95 -8.64
CA THR A 129 -3.69 -3.29 -8.25
C THR A 129 -3.57 -3.42 -6.74
N MET A 130 -3.96 -4.59 -6.23
CA MET A 130 -3.58 -5.02 -4.90
C MET A 130 -2.10 -5.41 -4.92
N TYR A 131 -1.34 -4.94 -3.92
CA TYR A 131 0.08 -5.22 -3.88
C TYR A 131 0.57 -5.28 -2.42
N SER A 132 1.43 -6.25 -2.11
CA SER A 132 2.06 -6.39 -0.80
C SER A 132 3.56 -6.22 -0.93
N PHE A 133 4.15 -5.39 -0.08
CA PHE A 133 5.55 -5.03 -0.19
C PHE A 133 6.21 -4.78 1.17
N GLY A 134 7.43 -5.29 1.35
CA GLY A 134 8.26 -4.98 2.52
C GLY A 134 8.91 -3.61 2.37
N THR A 135 8.51 -2.64 3.17
CA THR A 135 8.84 -1.22 2.96
C THR A 135 10.23 -0.83 3.48
N ILE A 136 10.76 -1.54 4.48
CA ILE A 136 12.03 -1.20 5.14
C ILE A 136 12.94 -2.41 5.39
N PRO A 137 13.32 -3.17 4.37
CA PRO A 137 14.09 -4.42 4.55
C PRO A 137 15.46 -4.21 5.20
N ARG A 138 15.94 -2.96 5.28
CA ARG A 138 17.23 -2.58 5.88
C ARG A 138 17.11 -1.50 6.95
N GLY A 139 15.89 -1.25 7.48
CA GLY A 139 15.65 -0.20 8.47
C GLY A 139 15.71 1.24 7.92
N ASP A 140 15.88 1.43 6.62
CA ASP A 140 15.95 2.75 5.97
C ASP A 140 14.71 3.00 5.08
N THR A 141 14.01 4.10 5.35
CA THR A 141 12.84 4.55 4.57
C THR A 141 13.20 4.91 3.12
N GLY A 142 14.43 5.31 2.87
CA GLY A 142 14.93 5.65 1.53
C GLY A 142 14.79 4.49 0.54
N TYR A 143 14.87 3.24 1.01
CA TYR A 143 14.62 2.09 0.15
C TYR A 143 13.23 2.16 -0.50
N PHE A 144 12.18 2.33 0.32
CA PHE A 144 10.82 2.40 -0.20
C PHE A 144 10.63 3.59 -1.15
N PHE A 145 11.10 4.77 -0.76
CA PHE A 145 10.92 5.96 -1.57
C PHE A 145 11.59 5.83 -2.96
N ASN A 146 12.81 5.30 -3.01
CA ASN A 146 13.49 5.07 -4.27
C ASN A 146 12.80 4.02 -5.15
N GLN A 147 12.17 3.00 -4.54
CA GLN A 147 11.54 1.93 -5.30
C GLN A 147 10.11 2.26 -5.74
N ALA A 148 9.34 2.95 -4.89
CA ALA A 148 7.90 3.07 -5.07
C ALA A 148 7.42 4.49 -5.44
N TYR A 149 8.21 5.54 -5.12
CA TYR A 149 7.81 6.91 -5.37
C TYR A 149 8.65 7.61 -6.43
N LYS A 150 9.92 7.25 -6.55
CA LYS A 150 10.77 7.83 -7.59
C LYS A 150 10.27 7.41 -8.96
N LYS A 151 10.32 8.33 -9.93
CA LYS A 151 9.84 8.14 -11.30
C LYS A 151 10.32 6.82 -11.93
N ASP A 152 11.60 6.47 -11.75
CA ASP A 152 12.21 5.26 -12.32
C ASP A 152 12.26 4.10 -11.32
N GLY A 153 11.51 4.17 -10.23
CA GLY A 153 11.50 3.16 -9.18
C GLY A 153 10.92 1.83 -9.67
N ALA A 154 11.60 0.73 -9.37
CA ALA A 154 11.22 -0.60 -9.87
C ALA A 154 9.81 -1.05 -9.44
N ILE A 155 9.29 -0.50 -8.33
CA ILE A 155 7.96 -0.80 -7.79
C ILE A 155 6.95 0.31 -8.11
N ASN A 156 7.37 1.41 -8.70
CA ASN A 156 6.47 2.46 -9.18
C ASN A 156 5.73 2.00 -10.46
N LYS A 157 4.99 0.90 -10.35
CA LYS A 157 4.25 0.32 -11.49
C LYS A 157 3.14 1.23 -12.00
N GLY A 158 2.63 2.12 -11.14
CA GLY A 158 1.58 3.08 -11.46
C GLY A 158 2.05 4.37 -12.14
N ASP A 159 3.34 4.55 -12.35
CA ASP A 159 3.95 5.78 -12.88
C ASP A 159 3.57 7.04 -12.08
N TYR A 160 3.54 6.93 -10.76
CA TYR A 160 3.48 8.11 -9.92
C TYR A 160 4.66 9.03 -10.23
N ASN A 161 4.40 10.30 -10.46
CA ASN A 161 5.40 11.28 -10.83
C ASN A 161 5.12 12.62 -10.16
N ASN A 162 6.01 13.05 -9.29
CA ASN A 162 6.01 14.37 -8.67
C ASN A 162 7.45 14.83 -8.50
N SER A 163 7.86 15.84 -9.26
CA SER A 163 9.25 16.34 -9.26
C SER A 163 9.72 16.78 -7.88
N ASN A 164 8.85 17.40 -7.06
CA ASN A 164 9.22 17.81 -5.71
C ASN A 164 9.47 16.59 -4.79
N VAL A 165 8.75 15.48 -5.00
CA VAL A 165 9.01 14.22 -4.29
C VAL A 165 10.33 13.62 -4.75
N ASP A 166 10.61 13.60 -6.06
CA ASP A 166 11.87 13.13 -6.61
C ASP A 166 13.07 13.93 -6.10
N ASP A 167 12.96 15.27 -5.98
CA ASP A 167 13.99 16.15 -5.43
C ASP A 167 14.27 15.83 -3.97
N LEU A 168 13.21 15.65 -3.14
CA LEU A 168 13.37 15.26 -1.73
C LEU A 168 14.01 13.87 -1.61
N ILE A 169 13.68 12.90 -2.48
CA ILE A 169 14.31 11.58 -2.48
C ILE A 169 15.79 11.70 -2.86
N ASN A 170 16.12 12.51 -3.84
CA ASN A 170 17.51 12.79 -4.21
C ASN A 170 18.27 13.45 -3.05
N GLN A 171 17.68 14.43 -2.36
CA GLN A 171 18.26 15.03 -1.17
C GLN A 171 18.49 13.99 -0.08
N LEU A 172 17.49 13.14 0.21
CA LEU A 172 17.61 12.04 1.19
C LEU A 172 18.80 11.13 0.90
N ASN A 173 19.01 10.79 -0.37
CA ASN A 173 20.09 9.91 -0.81
C ASN A 173 21.49 10.49 -0.60
N HIS A 174 21.62 11.82 -0.56
CA HIS A 174 22.91 12.52 -0.36
C HIS A 174 23.09 13.03 1.08
N THR A 175 22.06 12.90 1.93
CA THR A 175 22.11 13.37 3.32
C THR A 175 22.65 12.27 4.22
N VAL A 176 23.69 12.57 5.01
CA VAL A 176 24.32 11.65 5.98
C VAL A 176 23.77 11.87 7.39
N ASP A 177 23.44 13.11 7.75
CA ASP A 177 22.91 13.42 9.09
C ASP A 177 21.57 12.73 9.34
N ILE A 178 21.50 11.94 10.41
CA ILE A 178 20.34 11.11 10.73
C ILE A 178 19.08 11.94 11.00
N LYS A 179 19.21 13.06 11.70
CA LYS A 179 18.05 13.91 12.03
C LYS A 179 17.49 14.56 10.78
N GLU A 180 18.37 15.03 9.90
CA GLU A 180 17.97 15.62 8.62
C GLU A 180 17.30 14.57 7.73
N ARG A 181 17.83 13.33 7.66
CA ARG A 181 17.18 12.21 6.95
C ARG A 181 15.77 11.95 7.46
N HIS A 182 15.57 11.96 8.79
CA HIS A 182 14.24 11.79 9.38
C HIS A 182 13.27 12.90 8.98
N ASN A 183 13.75 14.16 8.94
CA ASN A 183 12.95 15.30 8.52
C ASN A 183 12.55 15.18 7.05
N ILE A 184 13.51 14.91 6.16
CA ILE A 184 13.25 14.72 4.72
C ILE A 184 12.27 13.56 4.49
N SER A 185 12.41 12.46 5.22
CA SER A 185 11.47 11.33 5.13
C SER A 185 10.02 11.73 5.46
N ASN A 186 9.84 12.53 6.50
CA ASN A 186 8.52 13.06 6.86
C ASN A 186 7.98 14.05 5.82
N ASP A 187 8.83 14.86 5.22
CA ASP A 187 8.42 15.78 4.16
C ASP A 187 8.00 15.03 2.90
N ILE A 188 8.70 13.94 2.52
CA ILE A 188 8.29 13.05 1.44
C ILE A 188 6.92 12.46 1.72
N ILE A 189 6.68 11.92 2.92
CA ILE A 189 5.38 11.34 3.30
C ILE A 189 4.27 12.40 3.25
N LYS A 190 4.52 13.58 3.82
CA LYS A 190 3.57 14.69 3.85
C LYS A 190 3.21 15.17 2.45
N LEU A 191 4.19 15.24 1.56
CA LEU A 191 3.97 15.70 0.19
C LEU A 191 3.25 14.62 -0.63
N SER A 192 3.75 13.38 -0.61
CA SER A 192 3.14 12.29 -1.36
C SER A 192 1.72 11.94 -0.89
N SER A 193 1.44 12.04 0.42
CA SER A 193 0.09 11.76 0.93
C SER A 193 -0.99 12.69 0.34
N ARG A 194 -0.62 13.90 -0.07
CA ARG A 194 -1.54 14.84 -0.75
C ARG A 194 -1.91 14.40 -2.17
N ASP A 195 -1.06 13.63 -2.80
CA ASP A 195 -1.26 13.15 -4.17
C ASP A 195 -2.04 11.83 -4.22
N VAL A 196 -2.10 11.12 -3.10
CA VAL A 196 -2.69 9.79 -2.97
C VAL A 196 -2.14 8.83 -4.05
N PRO A 197 -0.82 8.58 -4.09
CA PRO A 197 -0.24 7.69 -5.10
C PRO A 197 -0.70 6.24 -4.90
N ASN A 198 -0.96 5.88 -3.66
CA ASN A 198 -1.44 4.57 -3.23
C ASN A 198 -2.40 4.73 -2.05
N SER A 199 -3.33 3.78 -1.87
CA SER A 199 -4.02 3.60 -0.61
C SER A 199 -3.32 2.52 0.21
N TYR A 200 -2.90 2.86 1.41
CA TYR A 200 -2.35 1.91 2.37
C TYR A 200 -3.51 1.31 3.16
N ILE A 201 -3.56 -0.03 3.25
CA ILE A 201 -4.73 -0.73 3.78
C ILE A 201 -4.44 -1.28 5.17
N ALA A 202 -3.38 -2.08 5.28
CA ALA A 202 -3.04 -2.76 6.53
C ALA A 202 -1.53 -2.96 6.67
N TYR A 203 -1.05 -2.85 7.90
CA TYR A 203 0.25 -3.35 8.34
C TYR A 203 0.04 -4.75 8.93
N ASN A 204 0.29 -5.77 8.16
CA ASN A 204 0.09 -7.15 8.61
C ASN A 204 1.25 -7.63 9.47
N ASP A 205 0.92 -8.38 10.51
CA ASP A 205 1.90 -9.09 11.34
C ASP A 205 2.48 -10.26 10.56
N GLN A 206 3.76 -10.53 10.79
CA GLN A 206 4.37 -11.73 10.29
C GLN A 206 4.13 -12.89 11.27
N ILE A 207 3.39 -13.89 10.79
CA ILE A 207 3.08 -15.09 11.58
C ILE A 207 4.01 -16.22 11.14
N VAL A 208 4.66 -16.85 12.09
CA VAL A 208 5.54 -18.00 11.88
C VAL A 208 5.04 -19.17 12.69
N ALA A 209 4.82 -20.29 12.03
CA ALA A 209 4.58 -21.57 12.70
C ALA A 209 5.89 -22.37 12.78
N ALA A 210 6.24 -22.85 13.96
CA ALA A 210 7.40 -23.69 14.16
C ALA A 210 7.02 -24.94 14.95
N ASN A 211 7.73 -26.06 14.70
CA ASN A 211 7.59 -27.26 15.52
C ASN A 211 8.04 -26.96 16.97
N SER A 212 7.36 -27.50 17.96
CA SER A 212 7.65 -27.25 19.38
C SER A 212 9.10 -27.68 19.82
N LYS A 213 9.75 -28.52 19.05
CA LYS A 213 11.16 -28.89 19.22
C LYS A 213 12.13 -27.82 18.73
N VAL A 214 11.71 -26.85 17.91
CA VAL A 214 12.59 -25.77 17.48
C VAL A 214 12.67 -24.70 18.55
N LYS A 215 13.90 -24.44 19.03
CA LYS A 215 14.17 -23.46 20.09
C LYS A 215 15.00 -22.30 19.55
N ASN A 216 14.91 -21.17 20.25
CA ASN A 216 15.73 -19.99 20.00
C ASN A 216 15.60 -19.40 18.57
N TYR A 217 14.48 -19.64 17.88
CA TYR A 217 14.18 -18.89 16.67
C TYR A 217 13.58 -17.53 17.03
N LYS A 218 13.76 -16.53 16.18
CA LYS A 218 13.22 -15.19 16.36
C LYS A 218 12.60 -14.71 15.09
N VAL A 219 11.40 -14.14 15.21
CA VAL A 219 10.81 -13.33 14.12
C VAL A 219 11.45 -11.96 14.20
N THR A 220 12.22 -11.58 13.17
CA THR A 220 12.81 -10.23 13.09
C THR A 220 11.81 -9.27 12.44
N PRO A 221 11.89 -7.96 12.72
CA PRO A 221 11.01 -6.97 12.07
C PRO A 221 11.06 -7.00 10.55
N GLU A 222 12.21 -7.37 9.99
CA GLU A 222 12.42 -7.51 8.54
C GLU A 222 11.78 -8.79 7.97
N GLY A 223 11.49 -9.76 8.83
CA GLY A 223 10.88 -11.03 8.45
C GLY A 223 11.73 -11.95 7.60
N ILE A 224 13.00 -11.66 7.42
CA ILE A 224 13.91 -12.38 6.51
C ILE A 224 14.71 -13.43 7.26
N TYR A 225 15.13 -13.14 8.49
CA TYR A 225 15.99 -14.01 9.30
C TYR A 225 15.21 -14.61 10.47
N LEU A 226 14.77 -15.85 10.33
CA LEU A 226 14.03 -16.57 11.38
C LEU A 226 14.91 -17.47 12.22
N ILE A 227 16.08 -17.85 11.71
CA ILE A 227 17.05 -18.74 12.34
C ILE A 227 18.43 -18.08 12.38
N ASP A 228 19.15 -18.34 13.47
CA ASP A 228 20.55 -17.95 13.64
C ASP A 228 21.34 -19.10 14.31
N TYR A 229 22.60 -18.87 14.66
CA TYR A 229 23.48 -19.87 15.26
C TYR A 229 23.01 -20.43 16.62
N ARG A 230 22.03 -19.78 17.27
CA ARG A 230 21.41 -20.20 18.53
C ARG A 230 20.21 -21.11 18.32
N THR A 231 19.68 -21.15 17.10
CA THR A 231 18.51 -21.98 16.79
C THR A 231 18.89 -23.47 16.90
N THR A 232 18.15 -24.21 17.69
CA THR A 232 18.39 -25.63 17.95
C THR A 232 17.12 -26.45 17.78
N ILE A 233 17.29 -27.75 17.58
CA ILE A 233 16.19 -28.74 17.57
C ILE A 233 16.42 -29.69 18.74
N GLU A 234 15.47 -29.74 19.67
CA GLU A 234 15.44 -30.72 20.74
C GLU A 234 15.15 -32.11 20.18
N ARG A 235 15.93 -33.09 20.56
CA ARG A 235 15.79 -34.49 20.14
C ARG A 235 14.63 -35.17 20.85
#